data_6c561d8e5f1fbd1700ddf592b197b249
#
_entry.id   6c561d8e5f1fbd1700ddf592b197b249
#
_cell.length_a   1.000
_cell.length_b   1.000
_cell.length_c   1.000
_cell.angle_alpha   90.00
_cell.angle_beta   90.00
_cell.angle_gamma   90.00
#
_symmetry.space_group_name_H-M   'P 1'
#
loop_
_entity.id
_entity.type
_entity.pdbx_description
1 polymer ?
#
loop_
_entity_poly.entity_id
_entity_poly.type
_entity_poly.pdbx_seq_one_letter_code
_entity_poly.pdbx_strand_id
1 'polypeptide(L)'
;HYIANHGYNHNNKLLYKDMESFKNEIVSTDLEISKAIGVENYCSHIFRFPNGYMSHIYTSQKKEALKVLSNLNYVYVDWNCLNKDSERKYSDYQLINNLKNTSKNKGTLIILMHDTADVNKTYNILKESISYLKSKGYEFRNFYDFINNQF
;
A
#
# COMPACT_ATOMS: atom_id res chain seq x y z
N HIS A 1 12.30 6.79 0.90
CA HIS A 1 11.03 6.09 0.75
C HIS A 1 10.84 5.61 -0.69
N TYR A 2 10.14 4.49 -0.86
CA TYR A 2 9.72 4.01 -2.18
C TYR A 2 8.32 4.53 -2.48
N ILE A 3 8.10 5.10 -3.68
CA ILE A 3 6.80 5.61 -4.09
C ILE A 3 6.14 4.51 -4.95
N ALA A 4 5.01 4.00 -4.50
CA ALA A 4 4.24 2.96 -5.20
C ALA A 4 2.92 3.53 -5.73
N ASN A 5 2.35 2.85 -6.72
CA ASN A 5 1.10 3.24 -7.36
C ASN A 5 -0.11 2.66 -6.59
N HIS A 6 -1.18 3.44 -6.46
CA HIS A 6 -2.40 3.04 -5.75
C HIS A 6 -3.68 3.41 -6.53
N GLY A 7 -3.56 3.71 -7.81
CA GLY A 7 -4.60 4.25 -8.68
C GLY A 7 -4.75 5.76 -8.53
N TYR A 8 -5.36 6.37 -9.53
CA TYR A 8 -5.45 7.83 -9.65
C TYR A 8 -6.56 8.43 -8.78
N ASN A 9 -7.75 7.85 -8.82
CA ASN A 9 -8.94 8.41 -8.17
C ASN A 9 -9.37 7.67 -6.89
N HIS A 10 -8.80 6.51 -6.59
CA HIS A 10 -9.27 5.60 -5.54
C HIS A 10 -10.79 5.29 -5.64
N ASN A 11 -11.34 5.36 -6.85
CA ASN A 11 -12.75 5.10 -7.13
C ASN A 11 -12.91 3.75 -7.82
N ASN A 12 -13.40 2.75 -7.09
CA ASN A 12 -13.54 1.40 -7.60
C ASN A 12 -14.42 1.29 -8.84
N LYS A 13 -15.47 2.13 -8.98
CA LYS A 13 -16.33 2.10 -10.16
C LYS A 13 -15.61 2.56 -11.42
N LEU A 14 -14.69 3.51 -11.30
CA LEU A 14 -13.87 3.98 -12.41
C LEU A 14 -12.72 3.01 -12.67
N LEU A 15 -12.01 2.60 -11.62
CA LEU A 15 -10.87 1.70 -11.69
C LEU A 15 -11.22 0.35 -12.34
N TYR A 16 -12.38 -0.24 -11.99
CA TYR A 16 -12.80 -1.55 -12.47
C TYR A 16 -13.93 -1.49 -13.51
N LYS A 17 -14.12 -0.36 -14.17
CA LYS A 17 -15.10 -0.21 -15.26
C LYS A 17 -14.81 -1.19 -16.39
N ASP A 18 -13.57 -1.22 -16.82
CA ASP A 18 -12.98 -2.13 -17.79
C ASP A 18 -11.44 -2.16 -17.61
N MET A 19 -10.75 -3.05 -18.30
CA MET A 19 -9.29 -3.21 -18.15
C MET A 19 -8.49 -2.05 -18.75
N GLU A 20 -9.01 -1.34 -19.73
CA GLU A 20 -8.38 -0.13 -20.25
C GLU A 20 -8.46 1.01 -19.22
N SER A 21 -9.60 1.17 -18.56
CA SER A 21 -9.75 2.11 -17.44
C SER A 21 -8.76 1.78 -16.30
N PHE A 22 -8.60 0.51 -15.97
CA PHE A 22 -7.62 0.08 -14.97
C PHE A 22 -6.18 0.44 -15.36
N LYS A 23 -5.80 0.19 -16.60
CA LYS A 23 -4.50 0.58 -17.14
C LYS A 23 -4.28 2.10 -17.11
N ASN A 24 -5.28 2.87 -17.52
CA ASN A 24 -5.21 4.32 -17.55
C ASN A 24 -5.05 4.93 -16.15
N GLU A 25 -5.70 4.36 -15.13
CA GLU A 25 -5.50 4.77 -13.72
C GLU A 25 -4.04 4.59 -13.29
N ILE A 26 -3.38 3.49 -13.68
CA ILE A 26 -1.96 3.25 -13.36
C ILE A 26 -1.07 4.25 -14.08
N VAL A 27 -1.24 4.37 -15.39
CA VAL A 27 -0.39 5.26 -16.22
C VAL A 27 -0.55 6.73 -15.80
N SER A 28 -1.77 7.16 -15.54
CA SER A 28 -2.03 8.53 -15.07
C SER A 28 -1.39 8.80 -13.70
N THR A 29 -1.43 7.83 -12.80
CA THR A 29 -0.79 7.96 -11.49
C THR A 29 0.73 8.07 -11.60
N ASP A 30 1.37 7.23 -12.42
CA ASP A 30 2.82 7.30 -12.65
C ASP A 30 3.23 8.64 -13.28
N LEU A 31 2.42 9.16 -14.19
CA LEU A 31 2.66 10.48 -14.80
C LEU A 31 2.65 11.60 -13.74
N GLU A 32 1.68 11.58 -12.82
CA GLU A 32 1.61 12.57 -11.75
C GLU A 32 2.74 12.38 -10.72
N ILE A 33 3.12 11.15 -10.42
CA ILE A 33 4.31 10.89 -9.59
C ILE A 33 5.56 11.45 -10.29
N SER A 34 5.77 11.16 -11.58
CA SER A 34 6.88 11.67 -12.38
C SER A 34 6.98 13.19 -12.29
N LYS A 35 5.86 13.90 -12.47
CA LYS A 35 5.79 15.37 -12.34
C LYS A 35 6.15 15.84 -10.94
N ALA A 36 5.59 15.18 -9.92
CA ALA A 36 5.77 15.60 -8.53
C ALA A 36 7.22 15.44 -8.03
N ILE A 37 7.92 14.40 -8.50
CA ILE A 37 9.30 14.13 -8.06
C ILE A 37 10.36 14.64 -9.05
N GLY A 38 9.96 15.18 -10.22
CA GLY A 38 10.87 15.67 -11.24
C GLY A 38 11.69 14.58 -11.94
N VAL A 39 11.20 13.33 -11.99
CA VAL A 39 11.85 12.19 -12.64
C VAL A 39 11.03 11.80 -13.87
N GLU A 40 11.57 12.02 -15.07
CA GLU A 40 10.89 11.66 -16.30
C GLU A 40 10.67 10.14 -16.41
N ASN A 41 9.51 9.76 -16.91
CA ASN A 41 9.13 8.36 -17.15
C ASN A 41 9.22 7.48 -15.90
N TYR A 42 9.00 8.05 -14.71
CA TYR A 42 8.95 7.24 -13.50
C TYR A 42 7.87 6.16 -13.60
N CYS A 43 8.23 4.94 -13.25
CA CYS A 43 7.34 3.81 -13.14
C CYS A 43 7.60 3.12 -11.80
N SER A 44 6.59 2.99 -10.97
CA SER A 44 6.76 2.44 -9.63
C SER A 44 6.95 0.92 -9.62
N HIS A 45 6.50 0.21 -10.65
CA HIS A 45 6.50 -1.26 -10.75
C HIS A 45 5.78 -1.98 -9.58
N ILE A 46 5.28 -1.22 -8.60
CA ILE A 46 4.52 -1.75 -7.46
C ILE A 46 3.15 -1.11 -7.42
N PHE A 47 2.11 -1.94 -7.39
CA PHE A 47 0.73 -1.51 -7.27
C PHE A 47 0.10 -2.03 -5.98
N ARG A 48 -0.63 -1.19 -5.27
CA ARG A 48 -1.53 -1.62 -4.21
C ARG A 48 -2.97 -1.43 -4.66
N PHE A 49 -3.75 -2.49 -4.67
CA PHE A 49 -5.16 -2.39 -5.00
C PHE A 49 -5.91 -1.54 -3.97
N PRO A 50 -6.72 -0.55 -4.37
CA PRO A 50 -7.70 0.07 -3.48
C PRO A 50 -8.53 -0.99 -2.74
N ASN A 51 -8.61 -0.87 -1.43
CA ASN A 51 -9.20 -1.85 -0.51
C ASN A 51 -8.50 -3.24 -0.45
N GLY A 52 -7.35 -3.40 -1.08
CA GLY A 52 -6.57 -4.64 -1.13
C GLY A 52 -7.06 -5.66 -2.15
N TYR A 53 -6.14 -6.44 -2.69
CA TYR A 53 -6.46 -7.53 -3.63
C TYR A 53 -7.33 -8.60 -2.98
N MET A 54 -7.06 -8.95 -1.72
CA MET A 54 -7.75 -10.01 -0.98
C MET A 54 -9.16 -9.64 -0.52
N SER A 55 -9.59 -8.39 -0.66
CA SER A 55 -10.98 -8.01 -0.34
C SER A 55 -11.97 -8.63 -1.33
N HIS A 56 -13.18 -8.92 -0.85
CA HIS A 56 -14.21 -9.62 -1.62
C HIS A 56 -14.92 -8.76 -2.67
N ILE A 57 -14.59 -7.47 -2.77
CA ILE A 57 -15.18 -6.57 -3.77
C ILE A 57 -14.39 -6.64 -5.09
N TYR A 58 -15.09 -6.61 -6.23
CA TYR A 58 -14.50 -6.62 -7.58
C TYR A 58 -13.52 -7.80 -7.84
N THR A 59 -13.80 -8.97 -7.27
CA THR A 59 -12.88 -10.12 -7.30
C THR A 59 -12.54 -10.57 -8.73
N SER A 60 -13.53 -10.61 -9.63
CA SER A 60 -13.32 -11.01 -11.04
C SER A 60 -12.44 -9.99 -11.76
N GLN A 61 -12.76 -8.70 -11.61
CA GLN A 61 -12.00 -7.61 -12.24
C GLN A 61 -10.56 -7.54 -11.71
N LYS A 62 -10.35 -7.77 -10.42
CA LYS A 62 -9.00 -7.85 -9.84
C LYS A 62 -8.18 -9.00 -10.43
N LYS A 63 -8.79 -10.16 -10.68
CA LYS A 63 -8.11 -11.28 -11.33
C LYS A 63 -7.71 -10.94 -12.78
N GLU A 64 -8.57 -10.25 -13.52
CA GLU A 64 -8.26 -9.79 -14.87
C GLU A 64 -7.17 -8.71 -14.85
N ALA A 65 -7.22 -7.81 -13.88
CA ALA A 65 -6.25 -6.74 -13.67
C ALA A 65 -4.82 -7.26 -13.44
N LEU A 66 -4.65 -8.48 -12.92
CA LEU A 66 -3.31 -9.08 -12.79
C LEU A 66 -2.59 -9.22 -14.14
N LYS A 67 -3.33 -9.48 -15.23
CA LYS A 67 -2.74 -9.55 -16.58
C LYS A 67 -2.28 -8.15 -17.03
N VAL A 68 -3.08 -7.12 -16.73
CA VAL A 68 -2.71 -5.73 -17.04
C VAL A 68 -1.46 -5.34 -16.26
N LEU A 69 -1.40 -5.63 -14.97
CA LEU A 69 -0.21 -5.40 -14.14
C LEU A 69 1.03 -6.10 -14.72
N SER A 70 0.91 -7.38 -15.05
CA SER A 70 2.00 -8.15 -15.65
C SER A 70 2.49 -7.55 -16.97
N ASN A 71 1.57 -7.12 -17.86
CA ASN A 71 1.92 -6.49 -19.12
C ASN A 71 2.59 -5.12 -18.96
N LEU A 72 2.33 -4.42 -17.87
CA LEU A 72 2.96 -3.16 -17.50
C LEU A 72 4.23 -3.36 -16.65
N ASN A 73 4.62 -4.60 -16.44
CA ASN A 73 5.76 -4.95 -15.58
C ASN A 73 5.60 -4.49 -14.12
N TYR A 74 4.38 -4.69 -13.59
CA TYR A 74 3.99 -4.40 -12.21
C TYR A 74 3.77 -5.66 -11.39
N VAL A 75 4.10 -5.59 -10.12
CA VAL A 75 3.65 -6.54 -9.09
C VAL A 75 2.69 -5.84 -8.14
N TYR A 76 1.73 -6.58 -7.57
CA TYR A 76 0.91 -6.00 -6.50
C TYR A 76 1.42 -6.39 -5.12
N VAL A 77 1.17 -5.51 -4.16
CA VAL A 77 1.56 -5.71 -2.76
C VAL A 77 0.40 -5.36 -1.85
N ASP A 78 -0.12 -6.35 -1.16
CA ASP A 78 -1.06 -6.16 -0.05
C ASP A 78 -0.30 -6.06 1.29
N TRP A 79 -0.99 -6.24 2.39
CA TRP A 79 -0.43 -6.17 3.75
C TRP A 79 -0.81 -7.42 4.55
N ASN A 80 -0.04 -7.70 5.56
CA ASN A 80 -0.32 -8.77 6.52
C ASN A 80 -0.39 -8.27 7.97
N CYS A 81 -0.22 -6.97 8.17
CA CYS A 81 -0.30 -6.31 9.48
C CYS A 81 -0.98 -4.94 9.32
N LEU A 82 -1.81 -4.54 10.27
CA LEU A 82 -2.49 -3.24 10.23
C LEU A 82 -2.86 -2.77 11.64
N ASN A 83 -2.94 -1.46 11.81
CA ASN A 83 -3.35 -0.80 13.04
C ASN A 83 -4.83 -0.35 13.02
N LYS A 84 -5.49 -0.30 11.85
CA LYS A 84 -6.85 0.18 11.62
C LYS A 84 -7.01 1.70 11.78
N ASP A 85 -6.00 2.48 11.46
CA ASP A 85 -6.02 3.94 11.56
C ASP A 85 -7.07 4.63 10.68
N SER A 86 -7.48 4.00 9.58
CA SER A 86 -8.59 4.49 8.75
C SER A 86 -9.97 4.38 9.39
N GLU A 87 -10.11 3.61 10.48
CA GLU A 87 -11.36 3.46 11.20
C GLU A 87 -11.46 4.52 12.32
N ARG A 88 -12.39 5.48 12.18
CA ARG A 88 -12.52 6.63 13.11
C ARG A 88 -12.77 6.28 14.57
N LYS A 89 -13.35 5.12 14.84
CA LYS A 89 -13.79 4.69 16.17
C LYS A 89 -12.68 4.31 17.16
N TYR A 90 -11.45 4.09 16.68
CA TYR A 90 -10.38 3.60 17.55
C TYR A 90 -9.55 4.74 18.15
N SER A 91 -9.26 4.63 19.46
CA SER A 91 -8.29 5.46 20.17
C SER A 91 -6.85 5.04 19.82
N ASP A 92 -5.86 5.89 20.13
CA ASP A 92 -4.44 5.62 19.90
C ASP A 92 -4.01 4.29 20.57
N TYR A 93 -4.44 4.05 21.81
CA TYR A 93 -4.20 2.78 22.51
C TYR A 93 -4.75 1.56 21.76
N GLN A 94 -5.95 1.67 21.21
CA GLN A 94 -6.55 0.58 20.43
C GLN A 94 -5.83 0.36 19.11
N LEU A 95 -5.37 1.42 18.44
CA LEU A 95 -4.58 1.33 17.21
C LEU A 95 -3.25 0.59 17.45
N ILE A 96 -2.55 0.93 18.53
CA ILE A 96 -1.32 0.24 18.94
C ILE A 96 -1.59 -1.24 19.26
N ASN A 97 -2.67 -1.54 19.97
CA ASN A 97 -3.03 -2.92 20.26
C ASN A 97 -3.41 -3.72 18.99
N ASN A 98 -4.09 -3.11 18.04
CA ASN A 98 -4.35 -3.73 16.74
C ASN A 98 -3.05 -4.08 16.02
N LEU A 99 -2.09 -3.15 15.97
CA LEU A 99 -0.77 -3.41 15.41
C LEU A 99 -0.08 -4.59 16.15
N LYS A 100 -0.02 -4.53 17.47
CA LYS A 100 0.58 -5.58 18.31
C LYS A 100 -0.05 -6.96 18.05
N ASN A 101 -1.38 -7.01 17.92
CA ASN A 101 -2.10 -8.27 17.68
C ASN A 101 -1.89 -8.80 16.25
N THR A 102 -1.91 -7.91 15.23
CA THR A 102 -1.78 -8.33 13.85
C THR A 102 -0.33 -8.63 13.43
N SER A 103 0.65 -8.21 14.21
CA SER A 103 2.08 -8.52 13.99
C SER A 103 2.55 -9.83 14.66
N LYS A 104 1.76 -10.42 15.58
CA LYS A 104 2.17 -11.62 16.31
C LYS A 104 2.49 -12.80 15.40
N ASN A 105 3.56 -13.53 15.73
CA ASN A 105 3.97 -14.77 15.06
C ASN A 105 4.25 -14.64 13.57
N LYS A 106 4.72 -13.48 13.13
CA LYS A 106 5.08 -13.21 11.72
C LYS A 106 6.55 -12.84 11.63
N GLY A 107 7.27 -13.52 10.73
CA GLY A 107 8.68 -13.23 10.46
C GLY A 107 8.89 -11.98 9.61
N THR A 108 7.94 -11.68 8.70
CA THR A 108 7.98 -10.50 7.83
C THR A 108 6.66 -9.77 7.90
N LEU A 109 6.71 -8.44 7.95
CA LEU A 109 5.54 -7.58 8.02
C LEU A 109 5.51 -6.60 6.83
N ILE A 110 4.35 -6.51 6.20
CA ILE A 110 3.95 -5.38 5.37
C ILE A 110 2.79 -4.72 6.10
N ILE A 111 3.02 -3.51 6.60
CA ILE A 111 2.10 -2.84 7.51
C ILE A 111 1.27 -1.82 6.74
N LEU A 112 -0.06 -1.92 6.85
CA LEU A 112 -0.97 -0.91 6.32
C LEU A 112 -1.14 0.21 7.34
N MET A 113 -0.86 1.42 6.91
CA MET A 113 -1.18 2.68 7.58
C MET A 113 -1.63 3.71 6.54
N HIS A 114 -2.31 4.75 6.96
CA HIS A 114 -2.85 5.78 6.08
C HIS A 114 -2.34 7.16 6.47
N ASP A 115 -2.08 7.98 5.46
CA ASP A 115 -1.81 9.42 5.59
C ASP A 115 -2.99 10.16 4.93
N THR A 116 -4.11 10.22 5.65
CA THR A 116 -5.39 10.72 5.16
C THR A 116 -5.91 11.88 6.01
N ALA A 117 -7.21 12.16 5.95
CA ALA A 117 -7.86 13.31 6.58
C ALA A 117 -7.58 13.51 8.08
N ASP A 118 -7.22 12.47 8.81
CA ASP A 118 -6.76 12.56 10.21
C ASP A 118 -5.29 12.12 10.33
N VAL A 119 -4.42 12.90 9.75
CA VAL A 119 -2.97 12.66 9.74
C VAL A 119 -2.38 12.57 11.16
N ASN A 120 -2.94 13.28 12.12
CA ASN A 120 -2.47 13.26 13.50
C ASN A 120 -2.64 11.88 14.12
N LYS A 121 -3.70 11.18 13.79
CA LYS A 121 -4.02 9.86 14.35
C LYS A 121 -2.93 8.83 14.06
N THR A 122 -2.48 8.74 12.83
CA THR A 122 -1.37 7.86 12.45
C THR A 122 -0.04 8.37 12.99
N TYR A 123 0.19 9.67 12.90
CA TYR A 123 1.41 10.29 13.40
C TYR A 123 1.63 10.05 14.90
N ASN A 124 0.59 10.23 15.72
CA ASN A 124 0.67 10.07 17.18
C ASN A 124 1.14 8.67 17.60
N ILE A 125 0.70 7.64 16.88
CA ILE A 125 1.04 6.26 17.21
C ILE A 125 2.33 5.76 16.54
N LEU A 126 2.89 6.51 15.59
CA LEU A 126 3.99 6.03 14.75
C LEU A 126 5.24 5.72 15.57
N LYS A 127 5.62 6.60 16.49
CA LYS A 127 6.80 6.43 17.36
C LYS A 127 6.69 5.16 18.23
N GLU A 128 5.53 4.94 18.86
CA GLU A 128 5.31 3.74 19.68
C GLU A 128 5.28 2.48 18.82
N SER A 129 4.65 2.54 17.66
CA SER A 129 4.60 1.44 16.69
C SER A 129 6.01 0.99 16.28
N ILE A 130 6.87 1.94 15.90
CA ILE A 130 8.26 1.67 15.51
C ILE A 130 9.04 1.09 16.70
N SER A 131 8.93 1.69 17.88
CA SER A 131 9.63 1.24 19.09
C SER A 131 9.23 -0.18 19.47
N TYR A 132 7.94 -0.50 19.41
CA TYR A 132 7.43 -1.84 19.66
C TYR A 132 7.99 -2.87 18.67
N LEU A 133 7.93 -2.58 17.39
CA LEU A 133 8.42 -3.51 16.36
C LEU A 133 9.94 -3.75 16.48
N LYS A 134 10.73 -2.69 16.73
CA LYS A 134 12.17 -2.82 17.01
C LYS A 134 12.43 -3.67 18.25
N SER A 135 11.64 -3.52 19.33
CA SER A 135 11.77 -4.35 20.52
C SER A 135 11.44 -5.83 20.29
N LYS A 136 10.75 -6.14 19.18
CA LYS A 136 10.47 -7.53 18.73
C LYS A 136 11.49 -8.05 17.73
N GLY A 137 12.56 -7.30 17.46
CA GLY A 137 13.64 -7.70 16.56
C GLY A 137 13.39 -7.41 15.08
N TYR A 138 12.33 -6.64 14.73
CA TYR A 138 12.10 -6.29 13.35
C TYR A 138 13.08 -5.20 12.89
N GLU A 139 13.64 -5.40 11.70
CA GLU A 139 14.37 -4.40 10.94
C GLU A 139 13.45 -3.73 9.92
N PHE A 140 13.56 -2.39 9.79
CA PHE A 140 12.78 -1.64 8.82
C PHE A 140 13.55 -1.55 7.51
N ARG A 141 12.90 -1.95 6.43
CA ARG A 141 13.42 -1.89 5.07
C ARG A 141 12.40 -1.24 4.14
N ASN A 142 12.83 -0.80 2.98
CA ASN A 142 11.97 -0.32 1.90
C ASN A 142 12.06 -1.24 0.68
N PHE A 143 11.25 -1.00 -0.35
CA PHE A 143 11.25 -1.86 -1.53
C PHE A 143 12.53 -1.76 -2.38
N TYR A 144 13.30 -0.68 -2.29
CA TYR A 144 14.61 -0.62 -2.94
C TYR A 144 15.56 -1.71 -2.43
N ASP A 145 15.49 -2.04 -1.13
CA ASP A 145 16.32 -3.08 -0.53
C ASP A 145 16.00 -4.48 -1.08
N PHE A 146 14.80 -4.67 -1.59
CA PHE A 146 14.38 -5.93 -2.23
C PHE A 146 14.68 -5.94 -3.73
N ILE A 147 14.40 -4.86 -4.43
CA ILE A 147 14.57 -4.76 -5.89
C ILE A 147 16.05 -4.83 -6.26
N ASN A 148 16.91 -4.12 -5.55
CA ASN A 148 18.35 -4.09 -5.83
C ASN A 148 19.07 -5.41 -5.55
N ASN A 149 18.46 -6.34 -4.83
CA ASN A 149 19.00 -7.66 -4.57
C ASN A 149 18.49 -8.75 -5.52
N GLN A 150 17.65 -8.40 -6.51
CA GLN A 150 17.02 -9.36 -7.43
C GLN A 150 17.42 -9.17 -8.90
N PHE A 151 18.23 -8.12 -9.22
CA PHE A 151 18.66 -7.80 -10.58
C PHE A 151 20.17 -7.56 -10.63
#